data_380fbd6442f17c4c9da91a6c0c9bee96
#
_entry.id   380fbd6442f17c4c9da91a6c0c9bee96
#
_cell.length_a   1.000
_cell.length_b   1.000
_cell.length_c   1.000
_cell.angle_alpha   90.00
_cell.angle_beta   90.00
_cell.angle_gamma   90.00
#
_symmetry.space_group_name_H-M   'P 1'
#
loop_
_entity.id
_entity.type
_entity.pdbx_description
1 polymer ?
#
loop_
_entity_poly.entity_id
_entity_poly.type
_entity_poly.pdbx_seq_one_letter_code
_entity_poly.pdbx_strand_id
1 'polypeptide(L)'
;MSLEHGAIWTEQLEVSKNFYVKFFDGVPKEKYTNEKKQFQSYFLSFQSGARLELMQMVGVPANTNDRVVAQHQGIIHLAFGVDTMDQVDEKAKQLANAGFLILSGPRKTGDGYYEFETLDPDNNRLGVTTFFKES
;
A
#
# COMPACT_ATOMS: atom_id res chain seq x y z
N MET A 1 3.92 12.90 -19.15
CA MET A 1 3.58 11.50 -18.77
C MET A 1 3.36 11.46 -17.28
N SER A 2 2.40 10.67 -16.80
CA SER A 2 2.07 10.55 -15.37
C SER A 2 2.05 9.08 -14.98
N LEU A 3 2.30 8.79 -13.71
CA LEU A 3 2.07 7.45 -13.18
C LEU A 3 0.55 7.27 -12.97
N GLU A 4 -0.09 6.44 -13.79
CA GLU A 4 -1.54 6.25 -13.79
C GLU A 4 -1.97 5.32 -12.67
N HIS A 5 -1.36 4.12 -12.58
CA HIS A 5 -1.65 3.16 -11.51
C HIS A 5 -0.53 2.15 -11.32
N GLY A 6 -0.48 1.57 -10.13
CA GLY A 6 0.21 0.32 -9.84
C GLY A 6 -0.81 -0.79 -9.67
N ALA A 7 -0.40 -2.04 -9.79
CA ALA A 7 -1.29 -3.18 -9.67
C ALA A 7 -0.71 -4.25 -8.75
N ILE A 8 -1.60 -4.89 -7.98
CA ILE A 8 -1.26 -5.95 -7.02
C ILE A 8 -2.17 -7.15 -7.26
N TRP A 9 -1.59 -8.34 -7.35
CA TRP A 9 -2.33 -9.60 -7.27
C TRP A 9 -2.58 -9.95 -5.80
N THR A 10 -3.80 -10.41 -5.49
CA THR A 10 -4.17 -10.87 -4.15
C THR A 10 -5.09 -12.09 -4.25
N GLU A 11 -5.07 -12.95 -3.24
CA GLU A 11 -6.03 -14.05 -3.10
C GLU A 11 -7.22 -13.67 -2.21
N GLN A 12 -7.23 -12.44 -1.68
CA GLN A 12 -8.26 -11.95 -0.76
C GLN A 12 -8.68 -10.52 -1.12
N LEU A 13 -9.29 -10.42 -2.30
CA LEU A 13 -9.61 -9.13 -2.93
C LEU A 13 -10.40 -8.17 -2.02
N GLU A 14 -11.44 -8.68 -1.36
CA GLU A 14 -12.28 -7.83 -0.48
C GLU A 14 -11.51 -7.36 0.77
N VAL A 15 -10.72 -8.23 1.36
CA VAL A 15 -9.87 -7.88 2.52
C VAL A 15 -8.87 -6.81 2.13
N SER A 16 -8.20 -6.98 0.99
CA SER A 16 -7.24 -6.03 0.49
C SER A 16 -7.88 -4.67 0.18
N LYS A 17 -9.02 -4.68 -0.52
CA LYS A 17 -9.76 -3.46 -0.84
C LYS A 17 -10.16 -2.72 0.44
N ASN A 18 -10.72 -3.43 1.41
CA ASN A 18 -11.16 -2.82 2.67
C ASN A 18 -10.00 -2.22 3.46
N PHE A 19 -8.83 -2.85 3.43
CA PHE A 19 -7.62 -2.33 4.07
C PHE A 19 -7.22 -0.97 3.49
N TYR A 20 -7.11 -0.86 2.17
CA TYR A 20 -6.69 0.39 1.54
C TYR A 20 -7.74 1.49 1.64
N VAL A 21 -9.03 1.12 1.67
CA VAL A 21 -10.11 2.09 1.92
C VAL A 21 -10.03 2.62 3.35
N LYS A 22 -9.90 1.73 4.33
CA LYS A 22 -9.96 2.09 5.75
C LYS A 22 -8.73 2.87 6.20
N PHE A 23 -7.53 2.45 5.78
CA PHE A 23 -6.28 2.96 6.34
C PHE A 23 -5.56 3.95 5.42
N PHE A 24 -5.83 3.95 4.13
CA PHE A 24 -5.12 4.77 3.16
C PHE A 24 -6.03 5.67 2.33
N ASP A 25 -7.31 5.79 2.71
CA ASP A 25 -8.28 6.68 2.08
C ASP A 25 -8.49 6.41 0.59
N GLY A 26 -8.27 5.18 0.15
CA GLY A 26 -8.56 4.78 -1.21
C GLY A 26 -10.07 4.83 -1.49
N VAL A 27 -10.44 5.36 -2.65
CA VAL A 27 -11.85 5.45 -3.08
C VAL A 27 -12.09 4.40 -4.16
N PRO A 28 -12.85 3.33 -3.85
CA PRO A 28 -13.03 2.24 -4.81
C PRO A 28 -14.07 2.61 -5.87
N LYS A 29 -13.80 2.15 -7.09
CA LYS A 29 -14.83 2.02 -8.12
C LYS A 29 -15.57 0.70 -7.95
N GLU A 30 -16.63 0.50 -8.74
CA GLU A 30 -17.33 -0.77 -8.79
C GLU A 30 -16.38 -1.91 -9.14
N LYS A 31 -16.60 -3.06 -8.51
CA LYS A 31 -15.88 -4.27 -8.83
C LYS A 31 -16.08 -4.66 -10.30
N TYR A 32 -14.98 -4.87 -11.01
CA TYR A 32 -15.00 -5.47 -12.34
C TYR A 32 -14.92 -6.99 -12.20
N THR A 33 -15.76 -7.71 -12.96
CA THR A 33 -15.76 -9.17 -12.99
C THR A 33 -15.73 -9.65 -14.43
N ASN A 34 -14.80 -10.56 -14.74
CA ASN A 34 -14.75 -11.26 -16.01
C ASN A 34 -14.87 -12.77 -15.71
N GLU A 35 -16.06 -13.32 -15.88
CA GLU A 35 -16.37 -14.70 -15.52
C GLU A 35 -15.60 -15.72 -16.34
N LYS A 36 -15.37 -15.45 -17.63
CA LYS A 36 -14.62 -16.36 -18.51
C LYS A 36 -13.19 -16.55 -18.05
N LYS A 37 -12.55 -15.47 -17.62
CA LYS A 37 -11.17 -15.48 -17.12
C LYS A 37 -11.10 -15.78 -15.63
N GLN A 38 -12.22 -15.83 -14.94
CA GLN A 38 -12.29 -15.91 -13.47
C GLN A 38 -11.44 -14.82 -12.81
N PHE A 39 -11.57 -13.60 -13.35
CA PHE A 39 -10.82 -12.41 -12.96
C PHE A 39 -11.75 -11.41 -12.31
N GLN A 40 -11.29 -10.81 -11.22
CA GLN A 40 -11.97 -9.72 -10.53
C GLN A 40 -10.96 -8.64 -10.17
N SER A 41 -11.41 -7.39 -10.17
CA SER A 41 -10.54 -6.28 -9.77
C SER A 41 -11.31 -5.10 -9.18
N TYR A 42 -10.59 -4.31 -8.39
CA TYR A 42 -10.98 -2.97 -7.97
C TYR A 42 -9.91 -1.98 -8.36
N PHE A 43 -10.34 -0.83 -8.86
CA PHE A 43 -9.47 0.35 -8.90
C PHE A 43 -9.79 1.25 -7.70
N LEU A 44 -8.76 1.68 -7.01
CA LEU A 44 -8.85 2.66 -5.92
C LEU A 44 -8.18 3.95 -6.37
N SER A 45 -8.89 5.07 -6.20
CA SER A 45 -8.35 6.39 -6.50
C SER A 45 -7.83 7.05 -5.24
N PHE A 46 -6.76 7.83 -5.38
CA PHE A 46 -6.16 8.59 -4.29
C PHE A 46 -6.14 10.07 -4.66
N GLN A 47 -5.94 10.93 -3.66
CA GLN A 47 -6.00 12.38 -3.82
C GLN A 47 -5.00 12.90 -4.87
N SER A 48 -3.85 12.27 -5.02
CA SER A 48 -2.83 12.66 -5.99
C SER A 48 -3.21 12.42 -7.45
N GLY A 49 -4.26 11.61 -7.71
CA GLY A 49 -4.66 11.19 -9.05
C GLY A 49 -4.12 9.83 -9.47
N ALA A 50 -3.03 9.34 -8.87
CA ALA A 50 -2.56 7.97 -9.09
C ALA A 50 -3.55 6.98 -8.49
N ARG A 51 -3.72 5.81 -9.14
CA ARG A 51 -4.63 4.77 -8.70
C ARG A 51 -3.88 3.49 -8.33
N LEU A 52 -4.55 2.62 -7.61
CA LEU A 52 -4.08 1.27 -7.30
C LEU A 52 -5.13 0.27 -7.82
N GLU A 53 -4.68 -0.69 -8.61
CA GLU A 53 -5.53 -1.80 -9.06
C GLU A 53 -5.24 -3.03 -8.20
N LEU A 54 -6.29 -3.57 -7.58
CA LEU A 54 -6.23 -4.83 -6.83
C LEU A 54 -6.89 -5.90 -7.68
N MET A 55 -6.18 -7.01 -7.94
CA MET A 55 -6.61 -8.03 -8.88
C MET A 55 -6.59 -9.40 -8.25
N GLN A 56 -7.58 -10.22 -8.59
CA GLN A 56 -7.62 -11.63 -8.19
C GLN A 56 -8.01 -12.47 -9.40
N MET A 57 -7.27 -13.55 -9.63
CA MET A 57 -7.56 -14.49 -10.73
C MET A 57 -7.09 -15.88 -10.34
N VAL A 58 -7.91 -16.88 -10.67
CA VAL A 58 -7.54 -18.29 -10.45
C VAL A 58 -6.28 -18.63 -11.25
N GLY A 59 -5.34 -19.32 -10.60
CA GLY A 59 -4.12 -19.78 -11.24
C GLY A 59 -2.91 -18.88 -11.11
N VAL A 60 -3.07 -17.67 -10.56
CA VAL A 60 -1.91 -16.81 -10.24
C VAL A 60 -1.23 -17.35 -8.97
N PRO A 61 0.02 -17.79 -9.06
CA PRO A 61 0.69 -18.39 -7.90
C PRO A 61 1.03 -17.35 -6.84
N ALA A 62 1.11 -17.81 -5.59
CA ALA A 62 1.57 -16.98 -4.48
C ALA A 62 3.04 -16.57 -4.68
N ASN A 63 3.39 -15.38 -4.21
CA ASN A 63 4.78 -14.94 -4.16
C ASN A 63 5.45 -15.64 -2.97
N THR A 64 6.45 -16.48 -3.25
CA THR A 64 7.18 -17.25 -2.24
C THR A 64 8.40 -16.53 -1.68
N ASN A 65 8.74 -15.33 -2.19
CA ASN A 65 9.83 -14.53 -1.65
C ASN A 65 9.47 -14.00 -0.26
N ASP A 66 10.45 -14.02 0.64
CA ASP A 66 10.31 -13.34 1.93
C ASP A 66 10.35 -11.82 1.69
N ARG A 67 9.21 -11.17 1.95
CA ARG A 67 9.06 -9.73 1.78
C ARG A 67 9.00 -8.96 3.09
N VAL A 68 9.08 -9.69 4.20
CA VAL A 68 9.03 -9.11 5.55
C VAL A 68 10.43 -8.75 6.04
N VAL A 69 11.35 -9.70 5.99
CA VAL A 69 12.71 -9.54 6.52
C VAL A 69 13.70 -9.13 5.42
N ALA A 70 13.54 -9.67 4.21
CA ALA A 70 14.46 -9.44 3.10
C ALA A 70 13.89 -8.47 2.07
N GLN A 71 14.78 -7.76 1.39
CA GLN A 71 14.44 -6.94 0.24
C GLN A 71 15.02 -7.57 -1.02
N HIS A 72 14.31 -7.42 -2.13
CA HIS A 72 14.69 -7.99 -3.42
C HIS A 72 14.75 -6.90 -4.48
N GLN A 73 15.48 -7.14 -5.55
CA GLN A 73 15.50 -6.22 -6.68
C GLN A 73 14.11 -6.14 -7.32
N GLY A 74 13.80 -5.00 -7.92
CA GLY A 74 12.51 -4.71 -8.52
C GLY A 74 11.69 -3.77 -7.63
N ILE A 75 10.38 -3.81 -7.78
CA ILE A 75 9.48 -2.97 -6.98
C ILE A 75 9.44 -3.55 -5.56
N ILE A 76 9.73 -2.69 -4.57
CA ILE A 76 9.84 -3.12 -3.18
C ILE A 76 8.69 -2.59 -2.30
N HIS A 77 8.20 -1.40 -2.55
CA HIS A 77 7.11 -0.84 -1.78
C HIS A 77 6.29 0.18 -2.58
N LEU A 78 5.10 0.47 -2.08
CA LEU A 78 4.32 1.64 -2.44
C LEU A 78 4.43 2.64 -1.30
N ALA A 79 4.61 3.92 -1.61
CA ALA A 79 4.69 4.98 -0.62
C ALA A 79 3.49 5.92 -0.76
N PHE A 80 2.86 6.21 0.38
CA PHE A 80 1.71 7.12 0.47
C PHE A 80 2.15 8.40 1.18
N GLY A 81 1.82 9.54 0.59
CA GLY A 81 2.19 10.84 1.13
C GLY A 81 1.12 11.41 2.05
N VAL A 82 1.56 12.00 3.15
CA VAL A 82 0.74 12.82 4.05
C VAL A 82 1.39 14.20 4.22
N ASP A 83 0.66 15.15 4.80
CA ASP A 83 1.12 16.54 4.82
C ASP A 83 2.06 16.84 5.98
N THR A 84 1.94 16.14 7.12
CA THR A 84 2.66 16.47 8.35
C THR A 84 3.30 15.26 8.99
N MET A 85 4.33 15.52 9.82
CA MET A 85 4.96 14.47 10.63
C MET A 85 3.97 13.88 11.65
N ASP A 86 3.08 14.69 12.21
CA ASP A 86 2.05 14.20 13.12
C ASP A 86 1.14 13.18 12.45
N GLN A 87 0.78 13.39 11.18
CA GLN A 87 -0.02 12.45 10.42
C GLN A 87 0.71 11.13 10.17
N VAL A 88 2.03 11.18 9.98
CA VAL A 88 2.86 9.97 9.90
C VAL A 88 2.78 9.19 11.21
N ASP A 89 2.99 9.87 12.34
CA ASP A 89 2.94 9.25 13.67
C ASP A 89 1.56 8.66 13.99
N GLU A 90 0.50 9.39 13.69
CA GLU A 90 -0.87 8.96 13.93
C GLU A 90 -1.21 7.70 13.10
N LYS A 91 -0.80 7.68 11.84
CA LYS A 91 -1.03 6.52 10.97
C LYS A 91 -0.27 5.29 11.48
N ALA A 92 0.97 5.45 11.90
CA ALA A 92 1.75 4.36 12.49
C ALA A 92 1.06 3.77 13.72
N LYS A 93 0.54 4.62 14.61
CA LYS A 93 -0.22 4.18 15.80
C LYS A 93 -1.49 3.46 15.41
N GLN A 94 -2.24 4.00 14.46
CA GLN A 94 -3.50 3.40 13.98
C GLN A 94 -3.26 1.99 13.45
N LEU A 95 -2.25 1.82 12.61
CA LEU A 95 -1.93 0.52 12.02
C LEU A 95 -1.43 -0.47 13.08
N ALA A 96 -0.54 -0.04 13.97
CA ALA A 96 -0.05 -0.87 15.06
C ALA A 96 -1.20 -1.34 15.97
N ASN A 97 -2.12 -0.44 16.32
CA ASN A 97 -3.28 -0.77 17.15
C ASN A 97 -4.23 -1.74 16.44
N ALA A 98 -4.27 -1.72 15.12
CA ALA A 98 -5.07 -2.64 14.32
C ALA A 98 -4.39 -3.99 14.08
N GLY A 99 -3.16 -4.18 14.60
CA GLY A 99 -2.43 -5.44 14.52
C GLY A 99 -1.47 -5.55 13.34
N PHE A 100 -1.23 -4.46 12.61
CA PHE A 100 -0.28 -4.47 11.50
C PHE A 100 1.14 -4.18 12.01
N LEU A 101 2.11 -4.88 11.44
CA LEU A 101 3.51 -4.77 11.84
C LEU A 101 4.11 -3.46 11.31
N ILE A 102 4.78 -2.73 12.20
CA ILE A 102 5.59 -1.58 11.80
C ILE A 102 7.03 -2.09 11.62
N LEU A 103 7.48 -2.12 10.38
CA LEU A 103 8.80 -2.66 10.03
C LEU A 103 9.93 -1.73 10.45
N SER A 104 9.72 -0.43 10.31
CA SER A 104 10.70 0.59 10.69
C SER A 104 10.03 1.94 10.87
N GLY A 105 10.62 2.78 11.71
CA GLY A 105 10.18 4.16 11.94
C GLY A 105 9.00 4.28 12.92
N PRO A 106 8.34 5.44 12.96
CA PRO A 106 8.66 6.68 12.23
C PRO A 106 10.06 7.23 12.51
N ARG A 107 10.72 7.69 11.46
CA ARG A 107 12.08 8.25 11.56
C ARG A 107 12.35 9.27 10.46
N LYS A 108 13.28 10.18 10.72
CA LYS A 108 13.81 11.08 9.70
C LYS A 108 14.83 10.33 8.83
N THR A 109 14.73 10.50 7.53
CA THR A 109 15.66 9.92 6.56
C THR A 109 16.75 10.94 6.21
N GLY A 110 17.87 10.47 5.66
CA GLY A 110 18.98 11.32 5.27
C GLY A 110 18.67 12.27 4.11
N ASP A 111 17.61 11.99 3.36
CA ASP A 111 17.20 12.77 2.18
C ASP A 111 16.01 13.70 2.43
N GLY A 112 15.63 13.92 3.68
CA GLY A 112 14.67 14.95 4.06
C GLY A 112 13.23 14.48 4.22
N TYR A 113 13.02 13.19 4.43
CA TYR A 113 11.69 12.63 4.66
C TYR A 113 11.53 12.18 6.11
N TYR A 114 10.28 12.16 6.57
CA TYR A 114 9.86 11.53 7.81
C TYR A 114 8.86 10.44 7.47
N GLU A 115 9.17 9.19 7.83
CA GLU A 115 8.42 8.06 7.32
C GLU A 115 8.45 6.84 8.22
N PHE A 116 7.51 5.93 7.99
CA PHE A 116 7.58 4.56 8.50
C PHE A 116 7.21 3.57 7.40
N GLU A 117 7.57 2.31 7.62
CA GLU A 117 7.17 1.20 6.76
C GLU A 117 6.31 0.20 7.51
N THR A 118 5.34 -0.36 6.81
CA THR A 118 4.41 -1.38 7.30
C THR A 118 4.14 -2.41 6.21
N LEU A 119 3.22 -3.31 6.47
CA LEU A 119 2.78 -4.34 5.54
C LEU A 119 1.27 -4.27 5.34
N ASP A 120 0.82 -4.55 4.12
CA ASP A 120 -0.59 -4.78 3.86
C ASP A 120 -0.98 -6.24 4.26
N PRO A 121 -2.27 -6.64 4.12
CA PRO A 121 -2.67 -8.00 4.51
C PRO A 121 -1.96 -9.14 3.77
N ASP A 122 -1.37 -8.87 2.61
CA ASP A 122 -0.64 -9.85 1.80
C ASP A 122 0.88 -9.69 1.93
N ASN A 123 1.35 -8.95 2.94
CA ASN A 123 2.76 -8.67 3.18
C ASN A 123 3.45 -7.85 2.09
N ASN A 124 2.70 -7.05 1.34
CA ASN A 124 3.30 -6.03 0.51
C ASN A 124 3.79 -4.88 1.38
N ARG A 125 5.02 -4.41 1.12
CA ARG A 125 5.58 -3.29 1.87
C ARG A 125 4.92 -1.99 1.47
N LEU A 126 4.59 -1.18 2.47
CA LEU A 126 4.00 0.13 2.30
C LEU A 126 4.80 1.15 3.11
N GLY A 127 5.07 2.29 2.51
CA GLY A 127 5.61 3.44 3.22
C GLY A 127 4.55 4.50 3.42
N VAL A 128 4.63 5.21 4.55
CA VAL A 128 3.88 6.46 4.76
C VAL A 128 4.90 7.54 5.04
N THR A 129 4.87 8.60 4.23
CA THR A 129 5.95 9.56 4.18
C THR A 129 5.45 11.00 4.09
N THR A 130 6.21 11.91 4.64
CA THR A 130 6.07 13.33 4.38
C THR A 130 7.45 13.93 4.18
N PHE A 131 7.53 14.89 3.25
CA PHE A 131 8.75 15.66 3.10
C PHE A 131 8.84 16.65 4.27
N PHE A 132 9.98 16.67 4.94
CA PHE A 132 10.24 17.70 5.91
C PHE A 132 11.57 18.39 5.58
N LYS A 133 11.60 19.70 5.76
CA LYS A 133 12.79 20.49 5.55
C LYS A 133 13.18 21.13 6.88
N GLU A 134 14.39 20.85 7.35
CA GLU A 134 14.92 21.59 8.47
C GLU A 134 15.19 23.03 8.05
N SER A 135 14.62 23.96 8.80
CA SER A 135 14.88 25.37 8.64
C SER A 135 16.26 25.73 9.21
#